data_30f92f4d410f3c33bfcdc3d7d14a6915
#
_entry.id   30f92f4d410f3c33bfcdc3d7d14a6915
#
_cell.length_a   1.000
_cell.length_b   1.000
_cell.length_c   1.000
_cell.angle_alpha   90.00
_cell.angle_beta   90.00
_cell.angle_gamma   90.00
#
_symmetry.space_group_name_H-M   'P 1'
#
loop_
_entity.id
_entity.type
_entity.pdbx_description
1 polymer ?
#
loop_
_entity_poly.entity_id
_entity_poly.type
_entity_poly.pdbx_seq_one_letter_code
_entity_poly.pdbx_strand_id
1 'polypeptide(L)' 'MEIDLVHYQGGMAQRMLAKFLLRNAAVADEVFCGFAPGPLWMQTGLMEEMRGWVMNKSANVKFL' A
#
# COMPACT_ATOMS: atom_id res chain seq x y z
N MET A 1 6.35 -6.54 -12.18
CA MET A 1 6.71 -5.26 -11.53
C MET A 1 6.34 -5.30 -10.06
N GLU A 2 7.23 -4.81 -9.22
CA GLU A 2 7.07 -4.85 -7.78
C GLU A 2 7.01 -3.43 -7.23
N ILE A 3 6.12 -3.20 -6.25
CA ILE A 3 6.02 -1.92 -5.55
C ILE A 3 6.36 -2.17 -4.07
N ASP A 4 7.36 -1.44 -3.57
CA ASP A 4 7.80 -1.54 -2.18
C ASP A 4 7.52 -0.22 -1.46
N LEU A 5 6.73 -0.29 -0.40
CA LEU A 5 6.45 0.84 0.46
C LEU A 5 6.98 0.52 1.86
N VAL A 6 7.98 1.30 2.30
CA VAL A 6 8.62 1.07 3.61
C VAL A 6 8.32 2.22 4.55
N HIS A 7 8.19 1.89 5.85
CA HIS A 7 7.90 2.87 6.89
C HIS A 7 6.64 3.69 6.62
N TYR A 8 5.61 3.02 6.06
CA TYR A 8 4.35 3.69 5.72
C TYR A 8 3.60 4.11 6.98
N GLN A 9 3.30 5.39 7.08
CA GLN A 9 2.64 5.97 8.24
C GLN A 9 1.23 6.49 7.92
N GLY A 10 0.88 6.57 6.66
CA GLY A 10 -0.41 7.09 6.25
C GLY A 10 -0.50 8.61 6.29
N GLY A 11 0.64 9.30 6.31
CA GLY A 11 0.66 10.75 6.19
C GLY A 11 0.13 11.19 4.84
N MET A 12 -0.36 12.45 4.75
CA MET A 12 -1.01 12.92 3.52
C MET A 12 -0.15 12.71 2.27
N ALA A 13 1.12 13.11 2.33
CA ALA A 13 2.02 12.96 1.19
C ALA A 13 2.25 11.50 0.82
N GLN A 14 2.43 10.64 1.82
CA GLN A 14 2.63 9.22 1.59
C GLN A 14 1.38 8.57 0.99
N ARG A 15 0.20 8.93 1.50
CA ARG A 15 -1.05 8.39 0.99
C ARG A 15 -1.28 8.80 -0.46
N MET A 16 -1.00 10.04 -0.80
CA MET A 16 -1.15 10.52 -2.18
C MET A 16 -0.21 9.79 -3.12
N LEU A 17 1.04 9.61 -2.71
CA LEU A 17 2.02 8.89 -3.52
C LEU A 17 1.64 7.41 -3.67
N ALA A 18 1.28 6.76 -2.58
CA ALA A 18 0.88 5.36 -2.61
C ALA A 18 -0.35 5.15 -3.49
N LYS A 19 -1.35 6.02 -3.33
CA LYS A 19 -2.56 5.96 -4.13
C LYS A 19 -2.24 6.12 -5.62
N PHE A 20 -1.38 7.09 -5.95
CA PHE A 20 -0.96 7.31 -7.33
C PHE A 20 -0.28 6.07 -7.90
N LEU A 21 0.70 5.52 -7.17
CA LEU A 21 1.44 4.34 -7.64
C LEU A 21 0.54 3.12 -7.81
N LEU A 22 -0.31 2.84 -6.82
CA LEU A 22 -1.14 1.64 -6.85
C LEU A 22 -2.25 1.72 -7.89
N ARG A 23 -2.82 2.90 -8.09
CA ARG A 23 -3.89 3.06 -9.07
C ARG A 23 -3.41 3.11 -10.51
N ASN A 24 -2.15 3.51 -10.72
CA ASN A 24 -1.59 3.64 -12.06
C ASN A 24 -0.66 2.50 -12.45
N ALA A 25 -0.43 1.54 -11.59
CA ALA A 25 0.47 0.43 -11.84
C ALA A 25 -0.34 -0.83 -12.20
N ALA A 26 -0.97 -0.81 -13.37
CA ALA A 26 -1.77 -1.94 -13.84
C ALA A 26 -0.94 -3.21 -14.05
N VAL A 27 0.37 -3.07 -14.25
CA VAL A 27 1.28 -4.19 -14.45
C VAL A 27 1.97 -4.64 -13.16
N ALA A 28 1.66 -4.00 -12.02
CA ALA A 28 2.23 -4.43 -10.75
C ALA A 28 1.61 -5.75 -10.32
N ASP A 29 2.42 -6.77 -10.15
CA ASP A 29 1.96 -8.10 -9.73
C ASP A 29 2.31 -8.38 -8.27
N GLU A 30 3.20 -7.62 -7.66
CA GLU A 30 3.57 -7.75 -6.25
C GLU A 30 3.63 -6.38 -5.59
N VAL A 31 3.02 -6.29 -4.42
CA VAL A 31 3.04 -5.08 -3.59
C VAL A 31 3.47 -5.48 -2.18
N PHE A 32 4.54 -4.87 -1.70
CA PHE A 32 5.03 -5.07 -0.34
C PHE A 32 4.90 -3.76 0.43
N CYS A 33 4.28 -3.83 1.59
CA CYS A 33 4.11 -2.64 2.43
C CYS A 33 4.59 -2.94 3.85
N GLY A 34 5.60 -2.21 4.30
CA GLY A 34 6.06 -2.25 5.67
C GLY A 34 5.61 -1.00 6.40
N PHE A 35 4.86 -1.17 7.48
CA PHE A 35 4.34 -0.05 8.26
C PHE A 35 5.37 0.45 9.26
N ALA A 36 5.34 1.75 9.52
CA ALA A 36 6.05 2.31 10.65
C ALA A 36 5.40 1.82 11.95
N PRO A 37 6.17 1.74 13.06
CA PRO A 37 5.59 1.33 14.34
C PRO A 37 4.40 2.21 14.72
N GLY A 38 3.31 1.58 15.18
CA GLY A 38 2.11 2.30 15.58
C GLY A 38 1.02 1.34 16.02
N PRO A 39 -0.15 1.88 16.41
CA PRO A 39 -1.27 1.05 16.85
C PRO A 39 -1.75 0.11 15.75
N LEU A 40 -2.08 -1.12 16.12
CA LEU A 40 -2.54 -2.12 15.17
C LEU A 40 -3.82 -1.69 14.45
N TRP A 41 -4.75 -1.03 15.16
CA TRP A 41 -6.00 -0.59 14.55
C TRP A 41 -5.77 0.41 13.41
N MET A 42 -4.75 1.27 13.56
CA MET A 42 -4.39 2.22 12.52
C MET A 42 -3.82 1.49 11.30
N GLN A 43 -2.96 0.50 11.53
CA GLN A 43 -2.38 -0.29 10.45
C GLN A 43 -3.45 -1.05 9.68
N THR A 44 -4.44 -1.61 10.37
CA THR A 44 -5.53 -2.33 9.74
C THR A 44 -6.32 -1.42 8.79
N GLY A 45 -6.63 -0.21 9.24
CA GLY A 45 -7.33 0.76 8.40
C GLY A 45 -6.54 1.12 7.15
N LEU A 46 -5.23 1.33 7.30
CA LEU A 46 -4.36 1.63 6.17
C LEU A 46 -4.27 0.47 5.20
N MET A 47 -4.22 -0.76 5.69
CA MET A 47 -4.19 -1.95 4.86
C MET A 47 -5.43 -2.05 3.97
N GLU A 48 -6.61 -1.85 4.55
CA GLU A 48 -7.87 -1.91 3.81
C GLU A 48 -7.93 -0.81 2.75
N GLU A 49 -7.49 0.39 3.10
CA GLU A 49 -7.45 1.52 2.19
C GLU A 49 -6.55 1.21 0.99
N MET A 50 -5.37 0.67 1.24
CA MET A 50 -4.41 0.36 0.18
C MET A 50 -4.91 -0.73 -0.75
N ARG A 51 -5.59 -1.75 -0.22
CA ARG A 51 -6.17 -2.80 -1.05
C ARG A 51 -7.19 -2.26 -2.03
N GLY A 52 -7.93 -1.22 -1.62
CA GLY A 52 -8.88 -0.58 -2.51
C GLY A 52 -8.22 0.20 -3.63
N TRP A 53 -6.97 0.61 -3.46
CA TRP A 53 -6.25 1.38 -4.48
C TRP A 53 -5.54 0.52 -5.52
N VAL A 54 -5.29 -0.76 -5.24
CA VAL A 54 -4.54 -1.63 -6.14
C VAL A 54 -5.33 -1.83 -7.42
N MET A 55 -4.74 -1.42 -8.55
CA MET A 55 -5.38 -1.50 -9.85
C MET A 55 -5.47 -2.95 -10.34
N ASN A 56 -4.38 -3.70 -10.21
CA ASN A 56 -4.35 -5.10 -10.60
C ASN A 56 -4.88 -5.97 -9.48
N LYS A 57 -6.11 -6.43 -9.60
CA LYS A 57 -6.76 -7.22 -8.55
C LYS A 57 -6.17 -8.63 -8.39
N SER A 58 -5.32 -9.05 -9.32
CA SER A 58 -4.60 -10.33 -9.23
C SER A 58 -3.25 -10.17 -8.53
N ALA A 59 -2.87 -8.95 -8.17
CA ALA A 59 -1.58 -8.70 -7.54
C ALA A 59 -1.54 -9.30 -6.13
N ASN A 60 -0.35 -9.79 -5.77
CA ASN A 60 -0.05 -10.27 -4.42
C ASN A 60 0.28 -9.06 -3.55
N VAL A 61 -0.55 -8.79 -2.56
CA VAL A 61 -0.30 -7.69 -1.61
C VAL A 61 0.13 -8.28 -0.28
N LYS A 62 1.34 -7.93 0.15
CA LYS A 62 1.91 -8.44 1.39
C LYS A 62 2.22 -7.30 2.34
N PHE A 63 1.77 -7.44 3.58
CA PHE A 63 2.03 -6.47 4.63
C PHE A 63 3.01 -7.06 5.63
N LEU A 64 4.08 -6.34 5.86
CA LEU A 64 5.19 -6.80 6.71
C LEU A 64 5.15 -6.15 8.09
#